data_4cb0e6b97560f643054aabe044e99311
#
_entry.id   4cb0e6b97560f643054aabe044e99311
#
_cell.length_a   1.000
_cell.length_b   1.000
_cell.length_c   1.000
_cell.angle_alpha   90.00
_cell.angle_beta   90.00
_cell.angle_gamma   90.00
#
_symmetry.space_group_name_H-M   'P 1'
#
loop_
_entity.id
_entity.type
_entity.pdbx_description
1 polymer ?
#
loop_
_entity_poly.entity_id
_entity_poly.type
_entity_poly.pdbx_seq_one_letter_code
_entity_poly.pdbx_strand_id
1 'polypeptide(L)'
;MSASIRQQLKPWQLAVLALSLAAITGCHHRQAVYQPPPQALPPVQQPQTTETYPYPAPPPARIPITPAPPDGIDADDLQFIASHRPILTEVGYATWYTAPYGRKAANGEPFDNYAFTAANRTLPMGSLVVVTNLKTGQSSAMRITDRGPFVEGRIVDLTIASAKATGIYRDGMDRVRLDVYETPKPIWTGGRWCVQIGAFTSERQAKHFKDELMRRYPRANVIEFPGEKSYWVRIRPAGDDRAMAEWLADHLHPSEGEAYLTRLD
;
A
#
# COMPACT_ATOMS: atom_id res chain seq x y z
N MET A 1 -58.42 69.04 -18.68
CA MET A 1 -57.55 68.62 -19.77
C MET A 1 -56.29 68.01 -19.19
N SER A 2 -56.24 66.70 -19.09
CA SER A 2 -55.08 65.94 -18.49
C SER A 2 -54.48 65.07 -19.58
N ALA A 3 -53.26 65.36 -19.97
CA ALA A 3 -52.50 64.56 -20.91
C ALA A 3 -51.55 63.63 -20.12
N SER A 4 -51.84 62.34 -20.14
CA SER A 4 -50.99 61.28 -19.57
C SER A 4 -49.88 60.96 -20.56
N ILE A 5 -48.65 61.24 -20.16
CA ILE A 5 -47.45 60.85 -20.90
C ILE A 5 -47.05 59.44 -20.48
N ARG A 6 -47.38 58.42 -21.23
CA ARG A 6 -46.79 57.06 -21.09
C ARG A 6 -45.43 57.07 -21.81
N GLN A 7 -44.36 57.17 -21.09
CA GLN A 7 -43.03 56.83 -21.60
C GLN A 7 -42.92 55.31 -21.80
N GLN A 8 -42.97 54.92 -23.06
CA GLN A 8 -42.64 53.50 -23.41
C GLN A 8 -41.12 53.34 -23.45
N LEU A 9 -40.62 52.51 -22.61
CA LEU A 9 -39.22 52.11 -22.64
C LEU A 9 -38.94 51.26 -23.89
N LYS A 10 -37.86 51.59 -24.61
CA LYS A 10 -37.45 50.89 -25.82
C LYS A 10 -36.96 49.48 -25.53
N PRO A 11 -37.21 48.49 -26.39
CA PRO A 11 -36.95 47.07 -26.13
C PRO A 11 -35.46 46.75 -25.84
N TRP A 12 -34.52 47.58 -26.25
CA TRP A 12 -33.10 47.40 -25.93
C TRP A 12 -32.74 47.72 -24.49
N GLN A 13 -33.53 48.52 -23.78
CA GLN A 13 -33.33 48.84 -22.37
C GLN A 13 -33.72 47.70 -21.43
N LEU A 14 -34.63 46.82 -21.85
CA LEU A 14 -34.99 45.58 -21.15
C LEU A 14 -33.95 44.49 -21.35
N ALA A 15 -33.23 44.47 -22.47
CA ALA A 15 -32.17 43.52 -22.75
C ALA A 15 -30.90 43.77 -21.87
N VAL A 16 -30.61 45.04 -21.56
CA VAL A 16 -29.45 45.38 -20.70
C VAL A 16 -29.74 45.05 -19.25
N LEU A 17 -30.99 45.11 -18.78
CA LEU A 17 -31.34 44.74 -17.41
C LEU A 17 -31.34 43.21 -17.18
N ALA A 18 -31.60 42.43 -18.26
CA ALA A 18 -31.55 40.95 -18.19
C ALA A 18 -30.12 40.41 -18.22
N LEU A 19 -29.16 41.10 -18.84
CA LEU A 19 -27.76 40.70 -18.88
C LEU A 19 -26.99 40.97 -17.55
N SER A 20 -27.46 41.92 -16.77
CA SER A 20 -26.80 42.27 -15.50
C SER A 20 -27.17 41.35 -14.31
N LEU A 21 -28.21 40.48 -14.45
CA LEU A 21 -28.57 39.50 -13.41
C LEU A 21 -27.95 38.10 -13.64
N ALA A 22 -27.36 37.84 -14.80
CA ALA A 22 -26.72 36.55 -15.12
C ALA A 22 -25.24 36.44 -14.70
N ALA A 23 -24.64 37.51 -14.17
CA ALA A 23 -23.21 37.56 -13.83
C ALA A 23 -22.88 37.29 -12.36
N ILE A 24 -23.85 36.83 -11.52
CA ILE A 24 -23.63 36.53 -10.10
C ILE A 24 -23.89 35.05 -9.80
N THR A 25 -23.80 34.17 -10.78
CA THR A 25 -23.55 32.75 -10.48
C THR A 25 -22.03 32.54 -10.36
N GLY A 26 -21.48 33.08 -9.27
CA GLY A 26 -20.12 32.77 -8.89
C GLY A 26 -19.99 31.28 -8.71
N CYS A 27 -19.02 30.69 -9.40
CA CYS A 27 -18.54 29.34 -9.13
C CYS A 27 -18.22 29.22 -7.65
N HIS A 28 -19.15 28.67 -6.88
CA HIS A 28 -18.83 28.18 -5.55
C HIS A 28 -17.90 26.98 -5.74
N HIS A 29 -16.61 27.25 -5.84
CA HIS A 29 -15.59 26.26 -5.54
C HIS A 29 -15.85 25.85 -4.11
N ARG A 30 -16.51 24.70 -3.90
CA ARG A 30 -16.52 24.04 -2.61
C ARG A 30 -15.05 23.69 -2.32
N GLN A 31 -14.38 24.54 -1.56
CA GLN A 31 -13.16 24.13 -0.90
C GLN A 31 -13.55 22.94 -0.03
N ALA A 32 -13.04 21.76 -0.37
CA ALA A 32 -13.13 20.62 0.51
C ALA A 32 -12.35 21.01 1.77
N VAL A 33 -13.06 21.35 2.81
CA VAL A 33 -12.46 21.63 4.13
C VAL A 33 -11.91 20.30 4.62
N TYR A 34 -10.59 20.21 4.74
CA TYR A 34 -9.94 19.09 5.42
C TYR A 34 -10.54 19.00 6.83
N GLN A 35 -11.29 17.95 7.08
CA GLN A 35 -11.65 17.55 8.42
C GLN A 35 -10.57 16.57 8.90
N PRO A 36 -9.78 16.92 9.91
CA PRO A 36 -8.86 15.95 10.49
C PRO A 36 -9.66 14.75 11.00
N PRO A 37 -9.08 13.54 10.95
CA PRO A 37 -9.74 12.36 11.49
C PRO A 37 -10.16 12.63 12.95
N PRO A 38 -11.28 12.08 13.40
CA PRO A 38 -11.75 12.23 14.79
C PRO A 38 -10.62 11.90 15.75
N GLN A 39 -10.40 12.77 16.74
CA GLN A 39 -9.25 12.68 17.66
C GLN A 39 -9.31 11.48 18.64
N ALA A 40 -10.26 10.59 18.52
CA ALA A 40 -10.34 9.37 19.32
C ALA A 40 -10.86 8.24 18.44
N LEU A 41 -9.96 7.55 17.78
CA LEU A 41 -10.27 6.19 17.37
C LEU A 41 -10.41 5.38 18.67
N PRO A 42 -11.47 4.55 18.81
CA PRO A 42 -11.52 3.58 19.88
C PRO A 42 -10.23 2.74 19.82
N PRO A 43 -9.76 2.20 20.96
CA PRO A 43 -8.59 1.34 20.96
C PRO A 43 -8.77 0.31 19.85
N VAL A 44 -7.79 0.24 18.93
CA VAL A 44 -7.78 -0.72 17.84
C VAL A 44 -7.91 -2.09 18.49
N GLN A 45 -9.12 -2.62 18.49
CA GLN A 45 -9.32 -4.04 18.76
C GLN A 45 -8.53 -4.72 17.65
N GLN A 46 -7.48 -5.47 18.05
CA GLN A 46 -6.80 -6.38 17.15
C GLN A 46 -7.90 -7.08 16.35
N PRO A 47 -7.83 -7.11 15.02
CA PRO A 47 -8.76 -7.91 14.26
C PRO A 47 -8.59 -9.34 14.79
N GLN A 48 -9.50 -9.77 15.65
CA GLN A 48 -9.70 -11.19 15.89
C GLN A 48 -10.42 -11.69 14.63
N THR A 49 -9.68 -11.75 13.54
CA THR A 49 -10.08 -12.56 12.41
C THR A 49 -9.89 -14.02 12.81
N THR A 50 -10.73 -14.47 13.73
CA THR A 50 -11.21 -15.84 13.68
C THR A 50 -12.12 -15.93 12.46
N GLU A 51 -11.57 -15.78 11.25
CA GLU A 51 -12.18 -16.40 10.10
C GLU A 51 -12.15 -17.89 10.37
N THR A 52 -13.29 -18.40 10.81
CA THR A 52 -13.53 -19.85 10.90
C THR A 52 -13.54 -20.37 9.47
N TYR A 53 -12.35 -20.75 8.98
CA TYR A 53 -12.21 -21.40 7.68
C TYR A 53 -12.99 -22.71 7.72
N PRO A 54 -13.88 -22.98 6.74
CA PRO A 54 -14.61 -24.25 6.64
C PRO A 54 -13.70 -25.44 6.31
N TYR A 55 -12.39 -25.21 6.19
CA TYR A 55 -11.40 -26.26 6.02
C TYR A 55 -10.67 -26.50 7.35
N PRO A 56 -10.44 -27.77 7.74
CA PRO A 56 -9.59 -28.08 8.87
C PRO A 56 -8.23 -27.38 8.66
N ALA A 57 -7.71 -26.75 9.70
CA ALA A 57 -6.40 -26.11 9.64
C ALA A 57 -5.40 -27.10 9.01
N PRO A 58 -4.73 -26.72 7.91
CA PRO A 58 -3.73 -27.62 7.34
C PRO A 58 -2.70 -27.96 8.43
N PRO A 59 -2.20 -29.20 8.46
CA PRO A 59 -1.20 -29.61 9.43
C PRO A 59 -0.04 -28.61 9.38
N PRO A 60 0.67 -28.38 10.52
CA PRO A 60 1.81 -27.48 10.53
C PRO A 60 2.75 -27.88 9.39
N ALA A 61 3.16 -26.89 8.61
CA ALA A 61 4.01 -27.11 7.44
C ALA A 61 5.25 -27.90 7.89
N ARG A 62 5.41 -29.12 7.41
CA ARG A 62 6.68 -29.84 7.53
C ARG A 62 7.65 -29.14 6.59
N ILE A 63 8.43 -28.22 7.12
CA ILE A 63 9.52 -27.60 6.37
C ILE A 63 10.53 -28.72 6.10
N PRO A 64 10.79 -29.07 4.82
CA PRO A 64 11.90 -29.93 4.53
C PRO A 64 13.14 -29.24 5.09
N ILE A 65 13.89 -29.90 5.98
CA ILE A 65 15.20 -29.42 6.45
C ILE A 65 16.16 -29.62 5.26
N THR A 66 16.04 -28.75 4.29
CA THR A 66 17.09 -28.58 3.27
C THR A 66 18.19 -27.78 3.95
N PRO A 67 19.48 -28.20 3.81
CA PRO A 67 20.58 -27.42 4.37
C PRO A 67 20.36 -25.93 4.01
N ALA A 68 20.41 -25.06 5.01
CA ALA A 68 20.15 -23.65 4.83
C ALA A 68 21.06 -23.10 3.71
N PRO A 69 20.50 -22.39 2.73
CA PRO A 69 21.32 -21.64 1.80
C PRO A 69 22.01 -20.50 2.55
N PRO A 70 23.21 -20.08 2.16
CA PRO A 70 24.08 -19.21 2.94
C PRO A 70 23.54 -17.80 3.20
N ASP A 71 22.48 -17.36 2.52
CA ASP A 71 22.03 -15.95 2.60
C ASP A 71 20.53 -15.81 2.92
N GLY A 72 20.21 -15.42 4.15
CA GLY A 72 18.89 -14.97 4.57
C GLY A 72 18.19 -15.76 5.68
N ILE A 73 18.39 -17.07 5.80
CA ILE A 73 17.81 -17.94 6.85
C ILE A 73 18.90 -18.86 7.39
N ASP A 74 19.05 -18.90 8.70
CA ASP A 74 20.02 -19.75 9.36
C ASP A 74 19.36 -20.92 10.12
N ALA A 75 20.20 -21.74 10.79
CA ALA A 75 19.74 -22.89 11.54
C ALA A 75 18.92 -22.49 12.79
N ASP A 76 19.26 -21.37 13.40
CA ASP A 76 18.56 -20.84 14.58
C ASP A 76 17.16 -20.36 14.20
N ASP A 77 17.00 -19.71 13.04
CA ASP A 77 15.70 -19.35 12.46
C ASP A 77 14.80 -20.58 12.29
N LEU A 78 15.34 -21.66 11.71
CA LEU A 78 14.58 -22.89 11.49
C LEU A 78 14.20 -23.56 12.82
N GLN A 79 15.10 -23.56 13.81
CA GLN A 79 14.82 -24.07 15.15
C GLN A 79 13.75 -23.21 15.84
N PHE A 80 13.82 -21.90 15.72
CA PHE A 80 12.82 -20.98 16.26
C PHE A 80 11.44 -21.27 15.68
N ILE A 81 11.33 -21.37 14.35
CA ILE A 81 10.08 -21.72 13.65
C ILE A 81 9.52 -23.07 14.14
N ALA A 82 10.38 -24.08 14.30
CA ALA A 82 9.97 -25.41 14.73
C ALA A 82 9.43 -25.45 16.17
N SER A 83 9.85 -24.52 17.03
CA SER A 83 9.51 -24.48 18.47
C SER A 83 8.44 -23.45 18.83
N HIS A 84 8.05 -22.54 17.90
CA HIS A 84 7.10 -21.48 18.16
C HIS A 84 5.87 -21.56 17.24
N ARG A 85 4.81 -20.87 17.65
CA ARG A 85 3.64 -20.65 16.79
C ARG A 85 3.75 -19.29 16.09
N PRO A 86 3.18 -19.15 14.90
CA PRO A 86 3.13 -17.85 14.24
C PRO A 86 2.36 -16.84 15.10
N ILE A 87 2.84 -15.61 15.12
CA ILE A 87 2.21 -14.46 15.81
C ILE A 87 1.17 -13.76 14.94
N LEU A 88 1.23 -13.98 13.61
CA LEU A 88 0.28 -13.47 12.63
C LEU A 88 0.21 -14.47 11.48
N THR A 89 -0.97 -14.64 10.92
CA THR A 89 -1.19 -15.44 9.70
C THR A 89 -2.06 -14.66 8.73
N GLU A 90 -1.63 -14.55 7.47
CA GLU A 90 -2.37 -13.95 6.38
C GLU A 90 -2.53 -14.94 5.22
N VAL A 91 -3.62 -14.79 4.44
CA VAL A 91 -3.86 -15.58 3.24
C VAL A 91 -4.13 -14.63 2.07
N GLY A 92 -3.43 -14.84 0.97
CA GLY A 92 -3.57 -14.03 -0.23
C GLY A 92 -2.75 -14.61 -1.39
N TYR A 93 -2.47 -13.80 -2.38
CA TYR A 93 -1.65 -14.22 -3.50
C TYR A 93 -0.18 -13.85 -3.30
N ALA A 94 0.70 -14.74 -3.73
CA ALA A 94 2.13 -14.49 -3.87
C ALA A 94 2.52 -14.52 -5.34
N THR A 95 3.46 -13.65 -5.73
CA THR A 95 4.19 -13.72 -7.00
C THR A 95 5.68 -13.71 -6.73
N TRP A 96 6.49 -13.61 -7.77
CA TRP A 96 7.92 -13.41 -7.62
C TRP A 96 8.41 -12.28 -8.53
N TYR A 97 9.53 -11.70 -8.17
CA TYR A 97 10.14 -10.60 -8.89
C TYR A 97 11.66 -10.73 -8.94
N THR A 98 12.26 -9.98 -9.84
CA THR A 98 13.71 -9.87 -9.99
C THR A 98 14.12 -8.41 -9.94
N ALA A 99 15.38 -8.18 -9.63
CA ALA A 99 15.97 -6.87 -9.75
C ALA A 99 17.27 -6.93 -10.55
N PRO A 100 17.61 -5.85 -11.29
CA PRO A 100 18.91 -5.72 -11.93
C PRO A 100 20.05 -5.78 -10.90
N TYR A 101 21.23 -6.24 -11.37
CA TYR A 101 22.42 -6.24 -10.53
C TYR A 101 22.72 -4.83 -9.98
N GLY A 102 23.07 -4.76 -8.69
CA GLY A 102 23.40 -3.52 -8.00
C GLY A 102 22.19 -2.73 -7.46
N ARG A 103 20.93 -3.17 -7.73
CA ARG A 103 19.77 -2.60 -7.06
C ARG A 103 19.81 -2.90 -5.56
N LYS A 104 19.40 -1.94 -4.74
CA LYS A 104 19.18 -2.14 -3.31
C LYS A 104 17.74 -2.52 -3.03
N ALA A 105 17.55 -3.43 -2.09
CA ALA A 105 16.24 -3.68 -1.46
C ALA A 105 15.84 -2.48 -0.56
N ALA A 106 14.60 -2.46 -0.09
CA ALA A 106 14.10 -1.34 0.72
C ALA A 106 14.76 -1.24 2.11
N ASN A 107 15.38 -2.31 2.60
CA ASN A 107 16.20 -2.30 3.82
C ASN A 107 17.58 -1.64 3.62
N GLY A 108 17.94 -1.29 2.37
CA GLY A 108 19.21 -0.64 2.01
C GLY A 108 20.34 -1.59 1.61
N GLU A 109 20.18 -2.89 1.78
CA GLU A 109 21.13 -3.91 1.36
C GLU A 109 21.05 -4.21 -0.14
N PRO A 110 22.11 -4.78 -0.76
CA PRO A 110 22.04 -5.26 -2.13
C PRO A 110 20.91 -6.30 -2.29
N PHE A 111 20.10 -6.15 -3.34
CA PHE A 111 19.08 -7.13 -3.64
C PHE A 111 19.72 -8.38 -4.26
N ASP A 112 19.44 -9.55 -3.69
CA ASP A 112 19.87 -10.84 -4.21
C ASP A 112 18.66 -11.67 -4.68
N ASN A 113 18.64 -12.03 -5.96
CA ASN A 113 17.61 -12.88 -6.55
C ASN A 113 17.60 -14.31 -5.97
N TYR A 114 18.71 -14.74 -5.38
CA TYR A 114 18.91 -16.10 -4.90
C TYR A 114 18.95 -16.23 -3.38
N ALA A 115 18.82 -15.14 -2.64
CA ALA A 115 18.61 -15.17 -1.20
C ALA A 115 17.15 -15.53 -0.86
N PHE A 116 16.92 -16.14 0.30
CA PHE A 116 15.58 -16.46 0.80
C PHE A 116 14.95 -15.23 1.46
N THR A 117 14.51 -14.31 0.61
CA THR A 117 13.89 -13.06 1.03
C THR A 117 12.60 -12.78 0.27
N ALA A 118 11.83 -11.83 0.76
CA ALA A 118 10.57 -11.41 0.16
C ALA A 118 10.29 -9.93 0.41
N ALA A 119 9.34 -9.40 -0.37
CA ALA A 119 8.75 -8.08 -0.18
C ALA A 119 7.37 -8.20 0.48
N ASN A 120 7.13 -7.36 1.50
CA ASN A 120 5.80 -7.17 2.10
C ASN A 120 5.59 -5.68 2.40
N ARG A 121 4.34 -5.21 2.33
CA ARG A 121 4.04 -3.78 2.50
C ARG A 121 4.19 -3.29 3.94
N THR A 122 3.77 -4.07 4.91
CA THR A 122 3.46 -3.62 6.28
C THR A 122 4.28 -4.28 7.37
N LEU A 123 4.85 -5.45 7.13
CA LEU A 123 5.71 -6.11 8.12
C LEU A 123 7.02 -5.32 8.33
N PRO A 124 7.54 -5.26 9.56
CA PRO A 124 8.87 -4.71 9.82
C PRO A 124 9.94 -5.37 8.95
N MET A 125 10.96 -4.62 8.50
CA MET A 125 12.13 -5.19 7.83
C MET A 125 12.84 -6.18 8.74
N GLY A 126 13.30 -7.30 8.19
CA GLY A 126 13.92 -8.38 8.93
C GLY A 126 12.94 -9.38 9.56
N SER A 127 11.63 -9.20 9.40
CA SER A 127 10.64 -10.17 9.92
C SER A 127 10.88 -11.56 9.35
N LEU A 128 10.85 -12.58 10.23
CA LEU A 128 10.97 -13.99 9.89
C LEU A 128 9.60 -14.56 9.57
N VAL A 129 9.42 -15.05 8.36
CA VAL A 129 8.15 -15.53 7.86
C VAL A 129 8.29 -16.89 7.18
N VAL A 130 7.19 -17.67 7.16
CA VAL A 130 7.05 -18.87 6.35
C VAL A 130 5.94 -18.66 5.34
N VAL A 131 6.23 -18.86 4.07
CA VAL A 131 5.24 -18.84 3.00
C VAL A 131 4.93 -20.27 2.58
N THR A 132 3.66 -20.65 2.66
CA THR A 132 3.14 -21.96 2.25
C THR A 132 2.25 -21.80 1.04
N ASN A 133 2.58 -22.47 -0.05
CA ASN A 133 1.73 -22.59 -1.23
C ASN A 133 0.53 -23.49 -0.89
N LEU A 134 -0.69 -22.95 -0.94
CA LEU A 134 -1.91 -23.67 -0.56
C LEU A 134 -2.33 -24.73 -1.59
N LYS A 135 -1.81 -24.66 -2.83
CA LYS A 135 -2.07 -25.64 -3.88
C LYS A 135 -1.21 -26.91 -3.72
N THR A 136 0.06 -26.73 -3.36
CA THR A 136 1.05 -27.81 -3.33
C THR A 136 1.45 -28.27 -1.93
N GLY A 137 1.23 -27.41 -0.91
CA GLY A 137 1.72 -27.60 0.45
C GLY A 137 3.21 -27.29 0.63
N GLN A 138 3.95 -26.94 -0.43
CA GLN A 138 5.35 -26.56 -0.33
C GLN A 138 5.49 -25.26 0.44
N SER A 139 6.49 -25.21 1.33
CA SER A 139 6.73 -24.05 2.18
C SER A 139 8.21 -23.70 2.27
N SER A 140 8.50 -22.43 2.53
CA SER A 140 9.85 -21.94 2.74
C SER A 140 9.86 -20.81 3.76
N ALA A 141 10.88 -20.81 4.62
CA ALA A 141 11.20 -19.70 5.50
C ALA A 141 11.95 -18.62 4.71
N MET A 142 11.72 -17.35 5.08
CA MET A 142 12.41 -16.21 4.47
C MET A 142 12.33 -14.95 5.35
N ARG A 143 13.16 -13.97 5.04
CA ARG A 143 13.15 -12.66 5.70
C ARG A 143 12.53 -11.60 4.80
N ILE A 144 11.78 -10.67 5.41
CA ILE A 144 11.24 -9.50 4.71
C ILE A 144 12.33 -8.44 4.61
N THR A 145 12.76 -8.15 3.37
CA THR A 145 13.85 -7.20 3.08
C THR A 145 13.43 -6.08 2.14
N ASP A 146 12.28 -6.23 1.46
CA ASP A 146 11.82 -5.25 0.47
C ASP A 146 10.34 -4.87 0.68
N ARG A 147 9.88 -3.86 -0.07
CA ARG A 147 8.52 -3.32 -0.03
C ARG A 147 7.76 -3.64 -1.31
N GLY A 148 6.54 -4.08 -1.14
CA GLY A 148 5.59 -4.56 -2.14
C GLY A 148 4.83 -5.76 -1.58
N PRO A 149 3.95 -6.37 -2.37
CA PRO A 149 3.47 -5.97 -3.69
C PRO A 149 2.56 -4.73 -3.66
N PHE A 150 2.65 -3.92 -4.71
CA PHE A 150 1.72 -2.81 -4.91
C PHE A 150 0.71 -3.19 -6.01
N VAL A 151 -0.01 -4.27 -5.75
CA VAL A 151 -1.07 -4.84 -6.57
C VAL A 151 -2.12 -5.42 -5.62
N GLU A 152 -3.39 -5.17 -5.90
CA GLU A 152 -4.50 -5.65 -5.08
C GLU A 152 -4.54 -7.19 -5.01
N GLY A 153 -4.92 -7.73 -3.84
CA GLY A 153 -5.02 -9.16 -3.57
C GLY A 153 -3.69 -9.87 -3.38
N ARG A 154 -2.56 -9.25 -3.69
CA ARG A 154 -1.22 -9.79 -3.42
C ARG A 154 -0.71 -9.34 -2.05
N ILE A 155 -0.14 -10.27 -1.29
CA ILE A 155 0.36 -10.01 0.07
C ILE A 155 1.88 -10.11 0.18
N VAL A 156 2.53 -10.86 -0.72
CA VAL A 156 3.97 -11.07 -0.69
C VAL A 156 4.52 -11.28 -2.10
N ASP A 157 5.70 -10.73 -2.38
CA ASP A 157 6.48 -10.98 -3.60
C ASP A 157 7.80 -11.65 -3.21
N LEU A 158 8.10 -12.75 -3.88
CA LEU A 158 9.20 -13.66 -3.56
C LEU A 158 10.41 -13.39 -4.46
N THR A 159 11.62 -13.58 -3.94
CA THR A 159 12.80 -13.77 -4.79
C THR A 159 12.71 -15.06 -5.61
N ILE A 160 13.58 -15.23 -6.58
CA ILE A 160 13.65 -16.48 -7.38
C ILE A 160 13.87 -17.71 -6.48
N ALA A 161 14.77 -17.62 -5.50
CA ALA A 161 15.04 -18.73 -4.58
C ALA A 161 13.79 -19.09 -3.77
N SER A 162 13.16 -18.11 -3.15
CA SER A 162 11.93 -18.28 -2.38
C SER A 162 10.79 -18.84 -3.22
N ALA A 163 10.62 -18.35 -4.45
CA ALA A 163 9.59 -18.83 -5.38
C ALA A 163 9.81 -20.27 -5.83
N LYS A 164 11.06 -20.67 -6.06
CA LYS A 164 11.41 -22.07 -6.39
C LYS A 164 11.12 -23.00 -5.23
N ALA A 165 11.49 -22.61 -4.00
CA ALA A 165 11.29 -23.40 -2.80
C ALA A 165 9.81 -23.60 -2.45
N THR A 166 8.96 -22.59 -2.72
CA THR A 166 7.51 -22.66 -2.51
C THR A 166 6.73 -23.23 -3.70
N GLY A 167 7.43 -23.58 -4.80
CA GLY A 167 6.82 -24.13 -6.00
C GLY A 167 6.08 -23.11 -6.88
N ILE A 168 6.13 -21.82 -6.55
CA ILE A 168 5.41 -20.75 -7.27
C ILE A 168 6.13 -20.33 -8.56
N TYR A 169 7.44 -20.59 -8.66
CA TYR A 169 8.27 -20.07 -9.75
C TYR A 169 7.74 -20.37 -11.16
N ARG A 170 7.22 -21.58 -11.40
CA ARG A 170 6.70 -21.99 -12.72
C ARG A 170 5.32 -21.41 -13.00
N ASP A 171 4.45 -21.38 -12.01
CA ASP A 171 3.07 -20.92 -12.15
C ASP A 171 2.98 -19.37 -12.15
N GLY A 172 4.02 -18.71 -11.66
CA GLY A 172 4.14 -17.24 -11.61
C GLY A 172 3.38 -16.60 -10.46
N MET A 173 2.21 -17.17 -10.10
CA MET A 173 1.35 -16.68 -8.99
C MET A 173 0.54 -17.85 -8.43
N ASP A 174 0.49 -17.94 -7.11
CA ASP A 174 -0.38 -18.88 -6.40
C ASP A 174 -0.97 -18.27 -5.13
N ARG A 175 -2.04 -18.89 -4.62
CA ARG A 175 -2.59 -18.55 -3.32
C ARG A 175 -1.72 -19.15 -2.21
N VAL A 176 -1.33 -18.33 -1.24
CA VAL A 176 -0.43 -18.72 -0.16
C VAL A 176 -0.99 -18.38 1.20
N ARG A 177 -0.45 -19.06 2.22
CA ARG A 177 -0.50 -18.64 3.61
C ARG A 177 0.87 -18.08 3.98
N LEU A 178 0.88 -16.88 4.55
CA LEU A 178 2.03 -16.20 5.12
C LEU A 178 1.93 -16.27 6.63
N ASP A 179 2.80 -17.01 7.27
CA ASP A 179 2.92 -17.14 8.72
C ASP A 179 4.11 -16.32 9.22
N VAL A 180 3.87 -15.37 10.13
CA VAL A 180 4.91 -14.52 10.72
C VAL A 180 5.32 -15.11 12.06
N TYR A 181 6.59 -15.38 12.28
CA TYR A 181 7.10 -15.99 13.52
C TYR A 181 7.80 -14.98 14.41
N GLU A 182 8.59 -14.09 13.83
CA GLU A 182 9.35 -13.10 14.55
C GLU A 182 9.37 -11.76 13.80
N THR A 183 9.35 -10.67 14.57
CA THR A 183 9.51 -9.32 14.01
C THR A 183 10.44 -8.51 14.91
N PRO A 184 11.44 -7.78 14.35
CA PRO A 184 12.36 -6.98 15.16
C PRO A 184 11.72 -5.76 15.82
N LYS A 185 10.48 -5.42 15.40
CA LYS A 185 9.67 -4.33 15.94
C LYS A 185 8.21 -4.75 15.99
N PRO A 186 7.36 -4.14 16.83
CA PRO A 186 5.93 -4.43 16.84
C PRO A 186 5.30 -4.19 15.46
N ILE A 187 4.38 -5.07 15.07
CA ILE A 187 3.69 -4.97 13.76
C ILE A 187 2.74 -3.77 13.73
N TRP A 188 1.96 -3.61 14.81
CA TRP A 188 0.80 -2.71 14.82
C TRP A 188 1.06 -1.36 15.48
N THR A 189 2.09 -1.25 16.30
CA THR A 189 2.41 -0.02 17.05
C THR A 189 3.77 0.53 16.65
N GLY A 190 3.89 1.87 16.64
CA GLY A 190 5.12 2.53 16.20
C GLY A 190 5.40 2.32 14.72
N GLY A 191 6.68 2.42 14.35
CA GLY A 191 7.12 2.35 12.96
C GLY A 191 6.92 3.66 12.20
N ARG A 192 7.39 3.67 10.97
CA ARG A 192 7.27 4.82 10.06
C ARG A 192 6.36 4.45 8.91
N TRP A 193 5.31 5.24 8.69
CA TRP A 193 4.28 4.88 7.74
C TRP A 193 4.10 5.90 6.63
N CYS A 194 3.68 5.41 5.47
CA CYS A 194 3.36 6.23 4.31
C CYS A 194 2.27 5.54 3.48
N VAL A 195 1.77 6.26 2.50
CA VAL A 195 0.95 5.67 1.43
C VAL A 195 1.74 5.75 0.13
N GLN A 196 1.90 4.62 -0.54
CA GLN A 196 2.46 4.54 -1.88
C GLN A 196 1.33 4.41 -2.89
N ILE A 197 1.33 5.27 -3.91
CA ILE A 197 0.21 5.47 -4.82
C ILE A 197 0.71 5.30 -6.26
N GLY A 198 0.00 4.53 -7.04
CA GLY A 198 0.33 4.24 -8.43
C GLY A 198 -0.15 2.84 -8.84
N ALA A 199 0.30 2.33 -9.98
CA ALA A 199 1.31 2.93 -10.86
C ALA A 199 0.69 3.91 -11.85
N PHE A 200 1.30 5.08 -12.02
CA PHE A 200 0.91 6.03 -13.07
C PHE A 200 1.63 5.68 -14.37
N THR A 201 0.96 5.83 -15.50
CA THR A 201 1.53 5.54 -16.82
C THR A 201 2.47 6.65 -17.31
N SER A 202 2.36 7.87 -16.79
CA SER A 202 3.22 8.99 -17.14
C SER A 202 3.71 9.79 -15.94
N GLU A 203 4.93 10.31 -16.06
CA GLU A 203 5.51 11.25 -15.08
C GLU A 203 4.63 12.47 -14.84
N ARG A 204 4.04 13.01 -15.90
CA ARG A 204 3.17 14.18 -15.84
C ARG A 204 1.96 13.93 -14.92
N GLN A 205 1.32 12.75 -15.01
CA GLN A 205 0.19 12.39 -14.16
C GLN A 205 0.62 12.23 -12.70
N ALA A 206 1.74 11.52 -12.44
CA ALA A 206 2.28 11.38 -11.11
C ALA A 206 2.61 12.75 -10.49
N LYS A 207 3.24 13.64 -11.26
CA LYS A 207 3.57 15.00 -10.84
C LYS A 207 2.34 15.85 -10.55
N HIS A 208 1.32 15.78 -11.41
CA HIS A 208 0.05 16.49 -11.20
C HIS A 208 -0.62 16.02 -9.89
N PHE A 209 -0.68 14.71 -9.69
CA PHE A 209 -1.27 14.13 -8.47
C PHE A 209 -0.45 14.48 -7.21
N LYS A 210 0.88 14.46 -7.29
CA LYS A 210 1.75 14.94 -6.20
C LYS A 210 1.42 16.39 -5.84
N ASP A 211 1.31 17.29 -6.82
CA ASP A 211 1.05 18.71 -6.59
C ASP A 211 -0.35 18.93 -5.98
N GLU A 212 -1.33 18.10 -6.34
CA GLU A 212 -2.65 18.08 -5.69
C GLU A 212 -2.55 17.68 -4.22
N LEU A 213 -1.84 16.59 -3.92
CA LEU A 213 -1.63 16.12 -2.55
C LEU A 213 -0.90 17.15 -1.69
N MET A 214 0.13 17.82 -2.23
CA MET A 214 0.87 18.87 -1.51
C MET A 214 -0.03 20.05 -1.13
N ARG A 215 -0.97 20.43 -1.99
CA ARG A 215 -1.95 21.50 -1.67
C ARG A 215 -2.95 21.04 -0.61
N ARG A 216 -3.42 19.79 -0.71
CA ARG A 216 -4.43 19.23 0.19
C ARG A 216 -3.88 18.87 1.57
N TYR A 217 -2.62 18.44 1.64
CA TYR A 217 -1.95 17.98 2.86
C TYR A 217 -0.61 18.71 3.09
N PRO A 218 -0.63 20.00 3.44
CA PRO A 218 0.57 20.83 3.49
C PRO A 218 1.60 20.44 4.57
N ARG A 219 1.20 19.58 5.51
CA ARG A 219 2.09 19.04 6.56
C ARG A 219 2.71 17.70 6.18
N ALA A 220 2.24 17.07 5.12
CA ALA A 220 2.79 15.79 4.64
C ALA A 220 4.00 16.02 3.74
N ASN A 221 4.93 15.05 3.75
CA ASN A 221 5.98 14.99 2.75
C ASN A 221 5.49 14.18 1.56
N VAL A 222 5.43 14.80 0.39
CA VAL A 222 4.96 14.16 -0.84
C VAL A 222 6.05 14.18 -1.88
N ILE A 223 6.40 13.00 -2.40
CA ILE A 223 7.40 12.83 -3.46
C ILE A 223 6.83 12.03 -4.61
N GLU A 224 7.31 12.26 -5.82
CA GLU A 224 7.17 11.35 -6.93
C GLU A 224 8.52 10.65 -7.20
N PHE A 225 8.49 9.47 -7.79
CA PHE A 225 9.70 8.74 -8.18
C PHE A 225 9.39 7.75 -9.31
N PRO A 226 10.38 7.46 -10.18
CA PRO A 226 10.23 6.47 -11.23
C PRO A 226 10.23 5.04 -10.66
N GLY A 227 9.39 4.17 -11.22
CA GLY A 227 9.49 2.72 -11.15
C GLY A 227 10.15 2.16 -12.42
N GLU A 228 10.13 0.85 -12.60
CA GLU A 228 10.72 0.22 -13.80
C GLU A 228 9.99 0.59 -15.10
N LYS A 229 8.65 0.66 -15.05
CA LYS A 229 7.79 0.90 -16.22
C LYS A 229 6.66 1.91 -15.92
N SER A 230 6.75 2.61 -14.81
CA SER A 230 5.68 3.44 -14.29
C SER A 230 6.24 4.50 -13.34
N TYR A 231 5.37 5.40 -12.90
CA TYR A 231 5.70 6.44 -11.94
C TYR A 231 4.87 6.26 -10.68
N TRP A 232 5.43 6.65 -9.54
CA TRP A 232 4.83 6.48 -8.23
C TRP A 232 4.81 7.80 -7.47
N VAL A 233 3.80 7.95 -6.64
CA VAL A 233 3.72 9.03 -5.65
C VAL A 233 3.72 8.42 -4.27
N ARG A 234 4.48 9.00 -3.35
CA ARG A 234 4.48 8.63 -1.94
C ARG A 234 4.10 9.82 -1.09
N ILE A 235 3.11 9.66 -0.22
CA ILE A 235 2.75 10.65 0.79
C ILE A 235 3.08 10.09 2.18
N ARG A 236 3.86 10.87 2.93
CA ARG A 236 4.21 10.59 4.33
C ARG A 236 3.50 11.62 5.19
N PRO A 237 2.56 11.21 6.05
CA PRO A 237 1.93 12.11 6.98
C PRO A 237 2.94 12.69 7.98
N ALA A 238 2.59 13.77 8.66
CA ALA A 238 3.44 14.35 9.70
C ALA A 238 3.71 13.32 10.80
N GLY A 239 4.98 13.16 11.17
CA GLY A 239 5.41 12.17 12.16
C GLY A 239 5.40 10.71 11.65
N ASP A 240 5.21 10.48 10.35
CA ASP A 240 5.07 9.15 9.75
C ASP A 240 3.96 8.31 10.44
N ASP A 241 2.89 9.00 10.88
CA ASP A 241 1.82 8.45 11.70
C ASP A 241 1.02 7.38 10.96
N ARG A 242 0.81 6.23 11.62
CA ARG A 242 0.13 5.09 11.03
C ARG A 242 -1.36 5.36 10.78
N ALA A 243 -2.07 5.89 11.78
CA ALA A 243 -3.51 6.07 11.65
C ALA A 243 -3.86 7.06 10.54
N MET A 244 -3.05 8.12 10.38
CA MET A 244 -3.18 9.05 9.27
C MET A 244 -2.81 8.38 7.93
N ALA A 245 -1.80 7.52 7.89
CA ALA A 245 -1.44 6.79 6.67
C ALA A 245 -2.54 5.80 6.26
N GLU A 246 -3.12 5.05 7.21
CA GLU A 246 -4.29 4.19 6.97
C GLU A 246 -5.46 5.00 6.42
N TRP A 247 -5.83 6.08 7.09
CA TRP A 247 -6.91 6.95 6.64
C TRP A 247 -6.66 7.47 5.21
N LEU A 248 -5.43 7.89 4.90
CA LEU A 248 -5.06 8.33 3.55
C LEU A 248 -5.18 7.18 2.53
N ALA A 249 -4.73 5.97 2.86
CA ALA A 249 -4.84 4.82 1.97
C ALA A 249 -6.30 4.52 1.61
N ASP A 250 -7.21 4.62 2.58
CA ASP A 250 -8.63 4.34 2.39
C ASP A 250 -9.40 5.45 1.66
N HIS A 251 -8.90 6.71 1.70
CA HIS A 251 -9.62 7.88 1.18
C HIS A 251 -8.97 8.53 -0.04
N LEU A 252 -7.80 8.06 -0.47
CA LEU A 252 -7.17 8.52 -1.69
C LEU A 252 -7.57 7.60 -2.85
N HIS A 253 -8.28 8.17 -3.81
CA HIS A 253 -8.69 7.49 -5.03
C HIS A 253 -8.02 8.18 -6.22
N PRO A 254 -6.81 7.74 -6.59
CA PRO A 254 -6.12 8.28 -7.75
C PRO A 254 -6.87 7.95 -9.05
N SER A 255 -6.67 8.74 -10.10
CA SER A 255 -7.24 8.46 -11.43
C SER A 255 -6.61 7.24 -12.09
N GLU A 256 -5.40 6.85 -11.67
CA GLU A 256 -4.67 5.67 -12.13
C GLU A 256 -3.99 4.98 -10.93
N GLY A 257 -4.02 3.65 -10.92
CA GLY A 257 -3.47 2.84 -9.84
C GLY A 257 -4.28 2.95 -8.55
N GLU A 258 -3.65 2.58 -7.45
CA GLU A 258 -4.27 2.54 -6.14
C GLU A 258 -3.36 3.09 -5.04
N ALA A 259 -3.93 3.27 -3.85
CA ALA A 259 -3.22 3.77 -2.68
C ALA A 259 -2.95 2.62 -1.70
N TYR A 260 -1.68 2.38 -1.39
CA TYR A 260 -1.25 1.27 -0.56
C TYR A 260 -0.60 1.75 0.72
N LEU A 261 -1.19 1.39 1.86
CA LEU A 261 -0.52 1.55 3.16
C LEU A 261 0.81 0.82 3.14
N THR A 262 1.87 1.51 3.54
CA THR A 262 3.24 0.99 3.47
C THR A 262 4.05 1.41 4.69
N ARG A 263 4.76 0.45 5.27
CA ARG A 263 5.73 0.71 6.34
C ARG A 263 7.11 1.02 5.74
N LEU A 264 7.86 1.96 6.33
CA LEU A 264 9.17 2.41 5.82
C LEU A 264 10.37 1.76 6.53
N ASP A 265 10.17 1.19 7.73
CA ASP A 265 11.22 0.61 8.59
C ASP A 265 11.09 -0.88 8.84
#